data_38a1c26a67526da6e46ac5e626a13420
#
_entry.id   38a1c26a67526da6e46ac5e626a13420
#
_cell.length_a   1.000
_cell.length_b   1.000
_cell.length_c   1.000
_cell.angle_alpha   90.00
_cell.angle_beta   90.00
_cell.angle_gamma   90.00
#
_symmetry.space_group_name_H-M   'P 1'
#
loop_
_entity.id
_entity.type
_entity.pdbx_description
1 polymer ?
#
loop_
_entity_poly.entity_id
_entity_poly.type
_entity_poly.pdbx_seq_one_letter_code
_entity_poly.pdbx_strand_id
1 'polypeptide(L)'
;MAISRAQLVKELEPGLNALFGLEYKQYGEQWSEIFDTESSDRAFEEEVMLAGFANAAVKPEGQGVQFDQAQETFTARYTNETIALAFAITEEAIEDNLYDRLASRYTKALARSMASTKNIKGAAVLNNAFDANFAGGDTKALCANDHPTLAGQFSNELTTPAELNETSLEQSLIDIAAFTDERGLKIAAQGVKLVIPSALQFTADRLMNSAGRTGTADNDINAIRNMGMISGGYVVNNYLTAAKKFFIKTDVPNGLKHFSRSPIKTSMEGDFDTGNVRYKARERYVFGFSDPRGIFGSNAT
;
A
#
# COMPACT_ATOMS: atom_id res chain seq x y z
N MET A 1 11.27 3.84 54.15
CA MET A 1 11.12 2.89 53.06
C MET A 1 11.46 3.66 51.77
N ALA A 2 12.59 3.35 51.17
CA ALA A 2 12.90 3.96 49.87
C ALA A 2 12.03 3.28 48.80
N ILE A 3 11.24 4.06 48.09
CA ILE A 3 10.50 3.59 46.90
C ILE A 3 11.55 3.26 45.84
N SER A 4 11.66 2.00 45.48
CA SER A 4 12.67 1.59 44.51
C SER A 4 12.30 2.10 43.12
N ARG A 5 13.29 2.57 42.33
CA ARG A 5 13.14 2.96 40.91
C ARG A 5 12.40 1.91 40.06
N ALA A 6 12.60 0.63 40.35
CA ALA A 6 11.93 -0.46 39.66
C ALA A 6 10.39 -0.44 39.80
N GLN A 7 9.86 0.14 40.88
CA GLN A 7 8.42 0.30 41.07
C GLN A 7 7.85 1.48 40.26
N LEU A 8 8.60 2.61 40.20
CA LEU A 8 8.20 3.77 39.40
C LEU A 8 8.14 3.44 37.89
N VAL A 9 9.11 2.72 37.38
CA VAL A 9 9.16 2.29 35.97
C VAL A 9 7.97 1.41 35.64
N LYS A 10 7.58 0.49 36.52
CA LYS A 10 6.42 -0.40 36.30
C LYS A 10 5.06 0.30 36.33
N GLU A 11 4.92 1.37 37.07
CA GLU A 11 3.67 2.14 37.12
C GLU A 11 3.51 3.08 35.92
N LEU A 12 4.61 3.55 35.35
CA LEU A 12 4.62 4.49 34.22
C LEU A 12 4.43 3.81 32.87
N GLU A 13 4.96 2.60 32.71
CA GLU A 13 4.88 1.86 31.45
C GLU A 13 3.43 1.69 30.93
N PRO A 14 2.43 1.31 31.74
CA PRO A 14 1.05 1.19 31.25
C PRO A 14 0.46 2.51 30.76
N GLY A 15 0.78 3.62 31.44
CA GLY A 15 0.32 4.97 31.05
C GLY A 15 0.91 5.42 29.72
N LEU A 16 2.21 5.24 29.53
CA LEU A 16 2.89 5.58 28.27
C LEU A 16 2.44 4.68 27.13
N ASN A 17 2.23 3.39 27.37
CA ASN A 17 1.72 2.45 26.37
C ASN A 17 0.30 2.79 25.93
N ALA A 18 -0.59 3.18 26.86
CA ALA A 18 -1.94 3.62 26.55
C ALA A 18 -1.92 4.93 25.72
N LEU A 19 -1.10 5.90 26.13
CA LEU A 19 -0.93 7.15 25.39
C LEU A 19 -0.37 6.92 23.98
N PHE A 20 0.64 6.08 23.86
CA PHE A 20 1.22 5.70 22.57
C PHE A 20 0.15 5.08 21.66
N GLY A 21 -0.62 4.13 22.17
CA GLY A 21 -1.67 3.46 21.40
C GLY A 21 -2.77 4.41 20.92
N LEU A 22 -3.17 5.38 21.76
CA LEU A 22 -4.15 6.41 21.38
C LEU A 22 -3.61 7.31 20.27
N GLU A 23 -2.41 7.84 20.44
CA GLU A 23 -1.79 8.72 19.44
C GLU A 23 -1.49 8.01 18.13
N TYR A 24 -0.99 6.76 18.19
CA TYR A 24 -0.71 5.98 16.99
C TYR A 24 -1.97 5.76 16.14
N LYS A 25 -3.11 5.49 16.75
CA LYS A 25 -4.40 5.31 16.07
C LYS A 25 -5.00 6.60 15.51
N GLN A 26 -4.62 7.77 16.05
CA GLN A 26 -5.11 9.06 15.52
C GLN A 26 -4.55 9.39 14.14
N TYR A 27 -3.37 8.86 13.80
CA TYR A 27 -2.79 9.02 12.47
C TYR A 27 -3.38 7.96 11.55
N GLY A 28 -4.24 8.40 10.61
CA GLY A 28 -4.90 7.51 9.66
C GLY A 28 -3.90 6.69 8.85
N GLU A 29 -4.21 5.43 8.68
CA GLU A 29 -3.42 4.50 7.87
C GLU A 29 -3.81 4.66 6.39
N GLN A 30 -3.21 5.63 5.68
CA GLN A 30 -3.54 5.91 4.27
C GLN A 30 -3.19 4.77 3.32
N TRP A 31 -2.32 3.85 3.74
CA TRP A 31 -1.95 2.66 3.00
C TRP A 31 -3.02 1.55 3.07
N SER A 32 -3.84 1.52 4.14
CA SER A 32 -4.77 0.40 4.41
C SER A 32 -5.86 0.24 3.35
N GLU A 33 -6.25 1.32 2.69
CA GLU A 33 -7.23 1.28 1.59
C GLU A 33 -6.65 0.85 0.25
N ILE A 34 -5.33 0.80 0.16
CA ILE A 34 -4.59 0.53 -1.08
C ILE A 34 -4.07 -0.91 -1.08
N PHE A 35 -3.50 -1.36 0.05
CA PHE A 35 -2.85 -2.66 0.19
C PHE A 35 -3.75 -3.67 0.89
N ASP A 36 -3.72 -4.90 0.42
CA ASP A 36 -4.34 -6.03 1.10
C ASP A 36 -3.38 -6.53 2.18
N THR A 37 -3.88 -6.69 3.42
CA THR A 37 -3.04 -7.03 4.58
C THR A 37 -3.11 -8.51 4.88
N GLU A 38 -1.95 -9.14 4.96
CA GLU A 38 -1.78 -10.53 5.37
C GLU A 38 -0.80 -10.64 6.54
N SER A 39 -0.89 -11.76 7.28
CA SER A 39 0.06 -12.07 8.35
C SER A 39 1.26 -12.83 7.79
N SER A 40 2.45 -12.54 8.35
CA SER A 40 3.69 -13.24 8.02
C SER A 40 4.24 -13.95 9.25
N ASP A 41 4.67 -15.21 9.09
CA ASP A 41 5.28 -15.99 10.17
C ASP A 41 6.78 -16.22 9.98
N ARG A 42 7.33 -15.81 8.82
CA ARG A 42 8.72 -16.06 8.43
C ARG A 42 9.53 -14.76 8.33
N ALA A 43 10.80 -14.87 8.06
CA ALA A 43 11.69 -13.74 7.80
C ALA A 43 11.38 -13.09 6.44
N PHE A 44 10.88 -13.86 5.50
CA PHE A 44 10.42 -13.45 4.18
C PHE A 44 9.21 -14.30 3.79
N GLU A 45 8.36 -13.75 2.93
CA GLU A 45 7.26 -14.47 2.27
C GLU A 45 7.54 -14.51 0.77
N GLU A 46 7.10 -15.58 0.13
CA GLU A 46 7.21 -15.76 -1.32
C GLU A 46 5.84 -16.10 -1.90
N GLU A 47 5.46 -15.37 -2.92
CA GLU A 47 4.24 -15.62 -3.68
C GLU A 47 4.61 -15.98 -5.11
N VAL A 48 4.15 -17.16 -5.53
CA VAL A 48 4.38 -17.69 -6.87
C VAL A 48 3.20 -17.34 -7.75
N MET A 49 3.46 -16.71 -8.88
CA MET A 49 2.46 -16.50 -9.91
C MET A 49 2.28 -17.80 -10.71
N LEU A 50 1.05 -18.23 -10.82
CA LEU A 50 0.67 -19.44 -11.56
C LEU A 50 0.01 -19.06 -12.88
N ALA A 51 0.54 -19.57 -13.99
CA ALA A 51 -0.17 -19.54 -15.25
C ALA A 51 -1.22 -20.65 -15.26
N GLY A 52 -2.47 -20.26 -15.46
CA GLY A 52 -3.60 -21.17 -15.57
C GLY A 52 -3.58 -22.01 -16.86
N PHE A 53 -4.76 -22.44 -17.28
CA PHE A 53 -4.95 -23.22 -18.52
C PHE A 53 -5.31 -22.29 -19.69
N ALA A 54 -5.01 -22.75 -20.92
CA ALA A 54 -5.48 -22.11 -22.14
C ALA A 54 -7.00 -22.30 -22.36
N ASN A 55 -7.55 -21.69 -23.41
CA ASN A 55 -8.93 -21.88 -23.76
C ASN A 55 -9.26 -23.38 -24.00
N ALA A 56 -10.38 -23.84 -23.45
CA ALA A 56 -10.84 -25.20 -23.70
C ALA A 56 -11.22 -25.38 -25.19
N ALA A 57 -10.70 -26.44 -25.79
CA ALA A 57 -11.03 -26.79 -27.16
C ALA A 57 -12.39 -27.52 -27.25
N VAL A 58 -13.07 -27.37 -28.39
CA VAL A 58 -14.27 -28.14 -28.67
C VAL A 58 -13.89 -29.61 -28.82
N LYS A 59 -14.53 -30.48 -28.02
CA LYS A 59 -14.33 -31.92 -28.10
C LYS A 59 -15.31 -32.52 -29.09
N PRO A 60 -14.85 -33.08 -30.24
CA PRO A 60 -15.70 -33.85 -31.17
C PRO A 60 -16.19 -35.14 -30.52
N GLU A 61 -17.31 -35.65 -31.01
CA GLU A 61 -17.87 -36.93 -30.56
C GLU A 61 -16.87 -38.08 -30.84
N GLY A 62 -16.66 -38.94 -29.83
CA GLY A 62 -15.76 -40.08 -29.93
C GLY A 62 -14.26 -39.77 -29.76
N GLN A 63 -13.85 -38.52 -29.60
CA GLN A 63 -12.46 -38.16 -29.37
C GLN A 63 -12.14 -37.98 -27.87
N GLY A 64 -10.85 -38.11 -27.50
CA GLY A 64 -10.34 -37.87 -26.14
C GLY A 64 -10.40 -36.38 -25.77
N VAL A 65 -10.31 -36.09 -24.44
CA VAL A 65 -10.15 -34.75 -23.90
C VAL A 65 -8.71 -34.30 -24.10
N GLN A 66 -8.48 -33.04 -24.46
CA GLN A 66 -7.14 -32.43 -24.43
C GLN A 66 -6.69 -32.18 -22.97
N PHE A 67 -5.45 -32.48 -22.70
CA PHE A 67 -4.80 -32.15 -21.42
C PHE A 67 -3.95 -30.92 -21.61
N ASP A 68 -4.02 -29.98 -20.67
CA ASP A 68 -3.15 -28.82 -20.59
C ASP A 68 -2.44 -28.81 -19.25
N GLN A 69 -1.32 -28.09 -19.12
CA GLN A 69 -0.48 -28.03 -17.93
C GLN A 69 -0.41 -26.60 -17.42
N ALA A 70 -0.74 -26.41 -16.13
CA ALA A 70 -0.41 -25.19 -15.41
C ALA A 70 1.09 -25.17 -15.12
N GLN A 71 1.69 -23.96 -15.13
CA GLN A 71 3.09 -23.77 -14.80
C GLN A 71 3.31 -22.55 -13.92
N GLU A 72 4.35 -22.58 -13.14
CA GLU A 72 4.83 -21.41 -12.37
C GLU A 72 5.56 -20.46 -13.32
N THR A 73 5.32 -19.14 -13.18
CA THR A 73 5.95 -18.11 -13.99
C THR A 73 7.05 -17.38 -13.24
N PHE A 74 6.70 -16.55 -12.28
CA PHE A 74 7.67 -15.82 -11.47
C PHE A 74 7.26 -15.80 -10.00
N THR A 75 8.24 -15.50 -9.14
CA THR A 75 8.06 -15.46 -7.69
C THR A 75 8.35 -14.07 -7.17
N ALA A 76 7.39 -13.47 -6.50
CA ALA A 76 7.57 -12.24 -5.75
C ALA A 76 8.05 -12.56 -4.33
N ARG A 77 9.15 -11.95 -3.89
CA ARG A 77 9.73 -12.15 -2.55
C ARG A 77 9.64 -10.91 -1.71
N TYR A 78 9.08 -11.05 -0.52
CA TYR A 78 8.88 -10.00 0.47
C TYR A 78 9.76 -10.23 1.69
N THR A 79 10.76 -9.40 1.91
CA THR A 79 11.64 -9.50 3.07
C THR A 79 11.17 -8.57 4.17
N ASN A 80 10.77 -9.13 5.31
CA ASN A 80 10.28 -8.37 6.46
C ASN A 80 11.36 -7.46 7.05
N GLU A 81 11.08 -6.17 7.10
CA GLU A 81 11.95 -5.16 7.71
C GLU A 81 11.56 -4.89 9.17
N THR A 82 12.54 -4.54 9.99
CA THR A 82 12.31 -4.11 11.36
C THR A 82 12.39 -2.60 11.44
N ILE A 83 11.29 -1.96 11.82
CA ILE A 83 11.21 -0.53 12.05
C ILE A 83 11.17 -0.31 13.56
N ALA A 84 12.10 0.47 14.09
CA ALA A 84 12.18 0.76 15.51
C ALA A 84 12.71 2.17 15.74
N LEU A 85 12.19 2.81 16.78
CA LEU A 85 12.67 4.10 17.26
C LEU A 85 12.54 4.13 18.78
N ALA A 86 13.46 4.80 19.45
CA ALA A 86 13.48 4.91 20.91
C ALA A 86 13.87 6.33 21.33
N PHE A 87 13.49 6.68 22.56
CA PHE A 87 14.03 7.84 23.25
C PHE A 87 14.46 7.45 24.66
N ALA A 88 15.36 8.25 25.26
CA ALA A 88 15.79 8.11 26.64
C ALA A 88 15.44 9.37 27.44
N ILE A 89 15.13 9.18 28.71
CA ILE A 89 14.95 10.26 29.70
C ILE A 89 16.02 10.08 30.73
N THR A 90 16.75 11.15 31.06
CA THR A 90 17.83 11.12 32.05
C THR A 90 17.29 11.03 33.45
N GLU A 91 18.13 10.53 34.35
CA GLU A 91 17.80 10.42 35.76
C GLU A 91 17.47 11.77 36.39
N GLU A 92 18.27 12.81 36.10
CA GLU A 92 18.08 14.16 36.58
C GLU A 92 16.71 14.74 36.15
N ALA A 93 16.32 14.49 34.90
CA ALA A 93 15.01 14.94 34.41
C ALA A 93 13.83 14.26 35.12
N ILE A 94 14.05 13.05 35.64
CA ILE A 94 13.07 12.32 36.43
C ILE A 94 12.99 12.89 37.84
N GLU A 95 14.15 13.20 38.46
CA GLU A 95 14.26 13.78 39.80
C GLU A 95 13.68 15.21 39.88
N ASP A 96 13.88 16.02 38.84
CA ASP A 96 13.34 17.38 38.73
C ASP A 96 11.84 17.46 38.41
N ASN A 97 11.12 16.32 38.38
CA ASN A 97 9.70 16.21 38.11
C ASN A 97 9.25 16.79 36.75
N LEU A 98 10.20 16.94 35.81
CA LEU A 98 9.89 17.31 34.41
C LEU A 98 9.29 16.15 33.60
N TYR A 99 9.20 14.98 34.20
CA TYR A 99 8.92 13.71 33.64
C TYR A 99 7.52 13.65 32.98
N ASP A 100 6.45 14.06 33.64
CA ASP A 100 5.08 13.90 33.13
C ASP A 100 4.84 14.65 31.82
N ARG A 101 5.40 15.84 31.69
CA ARG A 101 5.26 16.67 30.49
C ARG A 101 6.17 16.21 29.35
N LEU A 102 7.42 15.84 29.65
CA LEU A 102 8.40 15.44 28.64
C LEU A 102 8.12 14.04 28.12
N ALA A 103 7.91 13.06 29.00
CA ALA A 103 7.61 11.69 28.61
C ALA A 103 6.36 11.60 27.71
N SER A 104 5.29 12.32 28.09
CA SER A 104 4.07 12.37 27.30
C SER A 104 4.29 12.97 25.90
N ARG A 105 5.07 14.07 25.80
CA ARG A 105 5.37 14.70 24.51
C ARG A 105 6.24 13.80 23.62
N TYR A 106 7.27 13.17 24.18
CA TYR A 106 8.14 12.27 23.43
C TYR A 106 7.42 10.98 22.99
N THR A 107 6.56 10.45 23.85
CA THR A 107 5.73 9.28 23.47
C THR A 107 4.78 9.59 22.31
N LYS A 108 4.14 10.76 22.32
CA LYS A 108 3.32 11.23 21.20
C LYS A 108 4.15 11.42 19.92
N ALA A 109 5.31 12.05 20.04
CA ALA A 109 6.23 12.25 18.91
C ALA A 109 6.72 10.91 18.33
N LEU A 110 7.02 9.94 19.20
CA LEU A 110 7.41 8.59 18.80
C LEU A 110 6.27 7.88 18.05
N ALA A 111 5.06 7.91 18.57
CA ALA A 111 3.88 7.33 17.94
C ALA A 111 3.62 7.92 16.55
N ARG A 112 3.68 9.26 16.44
CA ARG A 112 3.56 9.96 15.16
C ARG A 112 4.65 9.57 14.17
N SER A 113 5.90 9.49 14.61
CA SER A 113 7.02 9.10 13.76
C SER A 113 6.86 7.69 13.21
N MET A 114 6.46 6.73 14.05
CA MET A 114 6.22 5.34 13.62
C MET A 114 5.07 5.25 12.60
N ALA A 115 3.93 5.91 12.85
CA ALA A 115 2.79 5.94 11.94
C ALA A 115 3.14 6.61 10.60
N SER A 116 3.87 7.74 10.63
CA SER A 116 4.34 8.44 9.43
C SER A 116 5.28 7.57 8.60
N THR A 117 6.24 6.88 9.24
CA THR A 117 7.17 5.98 8.56
C THR A 117 6.43 4.86 7.83
N LYS A 118 5.38 4.29 8.43
CA LYS A 118 4.59 3.25 7.82
C LYS A 118 3.83 3.74 6.58
N ASN A 119 3.21 4.92 6.67
CA ASN A 119 2.57 5.56 5.52
C ASN A 119 3.56 5.89 4.40
N ILE A 120 4.77 6.39 4.72
CA ILE A 120 5.82 6.67 3.75
C ILE A 120 6.27 5.39 3.04
N LYS A 121 6.47 4.29 3.78
CA LYS A 121 6.86 3.00 3.19
C LYS A 121 5.77 2.42 2.27
N GLY A 122 4.51 2.52 2.65
CA GLY A 122 3.40 2.14 1.78
C GLY A 122 3.35 3.01 0.51
N ALA A 123 3.45 4.33 0.65
CA ALA A 123 3.49 5.23 -0.50
C ALA A 123 4.73 5.05 -1.39
N ALA A 124 5.87 4.61 -0.83
CA ALA A 124 7.10 4.39 -1.59
C ALA A 124 6.94 3.37 -2.72
N VAL A 125 6.09 2.35 -2.55
CA VAL A 125 5.77 1.38 -3.60
C VAL A 125 5.15 2.08 -4.82
N LEU A 126 4.23 3.02 -4.60
CA LEU A 126 3.59 3.78 -5.66
C LEU A 126 4.48 4.91 -6.21
N ASN A 127 5.27 5.56 -5.35
CA ASN A 127 6.21 6.59 -5.79
C ASN A 127 7.26 6.04 -6.76
N ASN A 128 7.66 4.78 -6.56
CA ASN A 128 8.63 4.07 -7.39
C ASN A 128 7.95 3.16 -8.43
N ALA A 129 6.64 3.28 -8.64
CA ALA A 129 5.88 2.37 -9.49
C ALA A 129 6.38 2.30 -10.95
N PHE A 130 7.03 3.34 -11.45
CA PHE A 130 7.57 3.42 -12.81
C PHE A 130 9.11 3.34 -12.86
N ASP A 131 9.76 3.06 -11.73
CA ASP A 131 11.23 2.98 -11.65
C ASP A 131 11.69 1.52 -11.76
N ALA A 132 12.44 1.21 -12.81
CA ALA A 132 12.98 -0.13 -13.06
C ALA A 132 13.94 -0.64 -11.97
N ASN A 133 14.47 0.23 -11.10
CA ASN A 133 15.29 -0.20 -9.96
C ASN A 133 14.46 -0.85 -8.85
N PHE A 134 13.14 -0.67 -8.84
CA PHE A 134 12.21 -1.26 -7.87
C PHE A 134 11.36 -2.35 -8.55
N ALA A 135 12.04 -3.30 -9.17
CA ALA A 135 11.41 -4.37 -9.93
C ALA A 135 10.72 -5.41 -9.02
N GLY A 136 9.61 -5.95 -9.51
CA GLY A 136 8.90 -7.07 -8.90
C GLY A 136 9.49 -8.44 -9.22
N GLY A 137 8.71 -9.50 -8.99
CA GLY A 137 9.09 -10.87 -9.28
C GLY A 137 9.33 -11.15 -10.77
N ASP A 138 8.69 -10.40 -11.65
CA ASP A 138 8.80 -10.43 -13.10
C ASP A 138 9.95 -9.58 -13.66
N THR A 139 10.80 -9.01 -12.78
CA THR A 139 11.93 -8.13 -13.11
C THR A 139 11.54 -6.78 -13.74
N LYS A 140 10.26 -6.40 -13.68
CA LYS A 140 9.75 -5.11 -14.17
C LYS A 140 9.28 -4.23 -13.01
N ALA A 141 9.19 -2.92 -13.27
CA ALA A 141 8.57 -1.99 -12.34
C ALA A 141 7.09 -2.34 -12.12
N LEU A 142 6.47 -1.85 -11.06
CA LEU A 142 5.06 -2.10 -10.76
C LEU A 142 4.11 -1.69 -11.90
N CYS A 143 4.37 -0.55 -12.53
CA CYS A 143 3.67 -0.09 -13.73
C CYS A 143 4.68 -0.04 -14.88
N ALA A 144 4.46 -0.86 -15.90
CA ALA A 144 5.29 -0.96 -17.09
C ALA A 144 4.43 -1.40 -18.29
N ASN A 145 4.92 -1.13 -19.49
CA ASN A 145 4.25 -1.51 -20.73
C ASN A 145 4.71 -2.86 -21.28
N ASP A 146 5.64 -3.53 -20.60
CA ASP A 146 6.33 -4.71 -21.12
C ASP A 146 6.49 -5.84 -20.09
N HIS A 147 5.49 -6.01 -19.19
CA HIS A 147 5.48 -7.14 -18.28
C HIS A 147 5.48 -8.47 -19.06
N PRO A 148 6.42 -9.39 -18.79
CA PRO A 148 6.50 -10.65 -19.52
C PRO A 148 5.35 -11.58 -19.11
N THR A 149 4.65 -12.12 -20.11
CA THR A 149 3.65 -13.19 -19.94
C THR A 149 3.90 -14.30 -20.95
N LEU A 150 3.29 -15.47 -20.75
CA LEU A 150 3.40 -16.58 -21.71
C LEU A 150 2.76 -16.27 -23.06
N ALA A 151 1.79 -15.38 -23.08
CA ALA A 151 1.10 -14.94 -24.30
C ALA A 151 1.79 -13.77 -25.01
N GLY A 152 2.80 -13.15 -24.39
CA GLY A 152 3.49 -11.98 -24.92
C GLY A 152 3.79 -10.94 -23.85
N GLN A 153 3.58 -9.67 -24.17
CA GLN A 153 3.77 -8.57 -23.22
C GLN A 153 2.42 -8.05 -22.72
N PHE A 154 2.37 -7.68 -21.46
CA PHE A 154 1.22 -7.06 -20.81
C PHE A 154 1.58 -5.64 -20.36
N SER A 155 0.66 -4.70 -20.48
CA SER A 155 0.81 -3.32 -20.04
C SER A 155 -0.24 -2.95 -19.00
N ASN A 156 0.18 -2.31 -17.92
CA ASN A 156 -0.70 -1.74 -16.89
C ASN A 156 -0.48 -0.23 -16.72
N GLU A 157 -0.04 0.44 -17.78
CA GLU A 157 0.08 1.90 -17.82
C GLU A 157 -0.53 2.47 -19.09
N LEU A 158 -0.88 3.77 -19.05
CA LEU A 158 -1.34 4.48 -20.23
C LEU A 158 -0.23 4.55 -21.30
N THR A 159 -0.55 4.17 -22.53
CA THR A 159 0.37 4.25 -23.68
C THR A 159 0.94 5.65 -23.87
N THR A 160 0.13 6.68 -23.65
CA THR A 160 0.55 8.08 -23.61
C THR A 160 0.32 8.61 -22.21
N PRO A 161 1.39 8.92 -21.44
CA PRO A 161 1.25 9.47 -20.11
C PRO A 161 0.41 10.75 -20.10
N ALA A 162 -0.60 10.81 -19.25
CA ALA A 162 -1.51 11.94 -19.16
C ALA A 162 -1.87 12.26 -17.71
N GLU A 163 -2.12 13.54 -17.43
CA GLU A 163 -2.68 13.97 -16.15
C GLU A 163 -4.10 13.45 -15.97
N LEU A 164 -4.59 13.44 -14.73
CA LEU A 164 -5.95 13.02 -14.42
C LEU A 164 -6.97 13.97 -15.05
N ASN A 165 -7.66 13.47 -16.05
CA ASN A 165 -8.80 14.11 -16.70
C ASN A 165 -9.83 13.04 -17.12
N GLU A 166 -10.98 13.45 -17.64
CA GLU A 166 -12.03 12.54 -18.04
C GLU A 166 -11.54 11.51 -19.06
N THR A 167 -10.91 11.96 -20.13
CA THR A 167 -10.44 11.11 -21.23
C THR A 167 -9.37 10.11 -20.76
N SER A 168 -8.39 10.56 -19.93
CA SER A 168 -7.35 9.66 -19.41
C SER A 168 -7.92 8.61 -18.46
N LEU A 169 -8.93 8.99 -17.66
CA LEU A 169 -9.58 8.07 -16.74
C LEU A 169 -10.44 7.04 -17.48
N GLU A 170 -11.21 7.48 -18.49
CA GLU A 170 -12.00 6.60 -19.37
C GLU A 170 -11.10 5.59 -20.11
N GLN A 171 -9.99 6.08 -20.70
CA GLN A 171 -9.05 5.21 -21.38
C GLN A 171 -8.42 4.19 -20.41
N SER A 172 -8.06 4.60 -19.22
CA SER A 172 -7.52 3.68 -18.20
C SER A 172 -8.52 2.57 -17.86
N LEU A 173 -9.80 2.90 -17.72
CA LEU A 173 -10.84 1.91 -17.44
C LEU A 173 -11.07 0.93 -18.60
N ILE A 174 -10.97 1.42 -19.84
CA ILE A 174 -11.03 0.58 -21.06
C ILE A 174 -9.84 -0.37 -21.10
N ASP A 175 -8.63 0.13 -20.83
CA ASP A 175 -7.40 -0.66 -20.81
C ASP A 175 -7.45 -1.74 -19.71
N ILE A 176 -7.95 -1.41 -18.51
CA ILE A 176 -8.16 -2.37 -17.40
C ILE A 176 -9.15 -3.49 -17.84
N ALA A 177 -10.25 -3.14 -18.48
CA ALA A 177 -11.23 -4.12 -18.96
C ALA A 177 -10.67 -5.05 -20.05
N ALA A 178 -9.60 -4.62 -20.73
CA ALA A 178 -8.88 -5.41 -21.73
C ALA A 178 -7.81 -6.33 -21.14
N PHE A 179 -7.57 -6.33 -19.84
CA PHE A 179 -6.54 -7.14 -19.19
C PHE A 179 -6.69 -8.62 -19.49
N THR A 180 -5.53 -9.27 -19.63
CA THR A 180 -5.42 -10.70 -19.90
C THR A 180 -4.59 -11.39 -18.82
N ASP A 181 -4.82 -12.69 -18.64
CA ASP A 181 -3.99 -13.54 -17.80
C ASP A 181 -2.65 -13.90 -18.47
N GLU A 182 -1.87 -14.78 -17.82
CA GLU A 182 -0.58 -15.26 -18.34
C GLU A 182 -0.68 -16.00 -19.69
N ARG A 183 -1.85 -16.54 -20.03
CA ARG A 183 -2.13 -17.28 -21.26
C ARG A 183 -2.87 -16.45 -22.32
N GLY A 184 -3.13 -15.16 -22.05
CA GLY A 184 -3.85 -14.26 -22.94
C GLY A 184 -5.37 -14.34 -22.85
N LEU A 185 -5.93 -15.03 -21.85
CA LEU A 185 -7.36 -15.05 -21.60
C LEU A 185 -7.81 -13.73 -20.95
N LYS A 186 -8.90 -13.16 -21.40
CA LYS A 186 -9.48 -11.96 -20.79
C LYS A 186 -10.00 -12.27 -19.40
N ILE A 187 -9.57 -11.51 -18.40
CA ILE A 187 -9.97 -11.65 -17.00
C ILE A 187 -11.12 -10.73 -16.60
N ALA A 188 -11.55 -9.82 -17.49
CA ALA A 188 -12.63 -8.85 -17.26
C ALA A 188 -12.42 -8.02 -15.97
N ALA A 189 -11.18 -7.62 -15.72
CA ALA A 189 -10.82 -6.80 -14.55
C ALA A 189 -11.57 -5.46 -14.54
N GLN A 190 -11.82 -4.94 -13.33
CA GLN A 190 -12.49 -3.66 -13.12
C GLN A 190 -11.65 -2.76 -12.23
N GLY A 191 -11.70 -1.44 -12.49
CA GLY A 191 -11.13 -0.45 -11.59
C GLY A 191 -12.00 -0.32 -10.33
N VAL A 192 -11.40 -0.52 -9.16
CA VAL A 192 -12.13 -0.46 -7.88
C VAL A 192 -11.95 0.88 -7.19
N LYS A 193 -10.73 1.39 -7.14
CA LYS A 193 -10.42 2.61 -6.37
C LYS A 193 -9.37 3.47 -7.07
N LEU A 194 -9.63 4.76 -7.15
CA LEU A 194 -8.68 5.75 -7.67
C LEU A 194 -7.76 6.24 -6.54
N VAL A 195 -6.45 6.13 -6.71
CA VAL A 195 -5.42 6.57 -5.75
C VAL A 195 -4.70 7.78 -6.31
N ILE A 196 -4.75 8.88 -5.58
CA ILE A 196 -4.26 10.19 -6.06
C ILE A 196 -3.43 10.92 -5.00
N PRO A 197 -2.52 11.81 -5.42
CA PRO A 197 -1.90 12.80 -4.54
C PRO A 197 -2.89 13.92 -4.16
N SER A 198 -2.59 14.64 -3.10
CA SER A 198 -3.42 15.76 -2.63
C SER A 198 -3.65 16.86 -3.68
N ALA A 199 -2.71 17.05 -4.61
CA ALA A 199 -2.81 18.01 -5.71
C ALA A 199 -4.00 17.73 -6.66
N LEU A 200 -4.38 16.48 -6.83
CA LEU A 200 -5.46 16.05 -7.73
C LEU A 200 -6.82 15.88 -7.04
N GLN A 201 -6.91 16.14 -5.74
CA GLN A 201 -8.12 15.90 -4.94
C GLN A 201 -9.36 16.56 -5.52
N PHE A 202 -9.31 17.85 -5.84
CA PHE A 202 -10.46 18.57 -6.37
C PHE A 202 -10.82 18.19 -7.81
N THR A 203 -9.83 17.77 -8.58
CA THR A 203 -10.06 17.23 -9.93
C THR A 203 -10.77 15.89 -9.87
N ALA A 204 -10.31 14.99 -9.00
CA ALA A 204 -10.94 13.69 -8.78
C ALA A 204 -12.39 13.83 -8.29
N ASP A 205 -12.64 14.74 -7.34
CA ASP A 205 -14.00 14.96 -6.83
C ASP A 205 -14.96 15.43 -7.95
N ARG A 206 -14.50 16.37 -8.79
CA ARG A 206 -15.30 16.81 -9.95
C ARG A 206 -15.57 15.69 -10.95
N LEU A 207 -14.56 14.85 -11.24
CA LEU A 207 -14.71 13.73 -12.18
C LEU A 207 -15.62 12.62 -11.63
N MET A 208 -15.52 12.34 -10.34
CA MET A 208 -16.24 11.21 -9.71
C MET A 208 -17.65 11.58 -9.25
N ASN A 209 -17.88 12.84 -8.81
CA ASN A 209 -19.10 13.23 -8.11
C ASN A 209 -19.98 14.23 -8.87
N SER A 210 -19.49 14.88 -9.93
CA SER A 210 -20.30 15.80 -10.74
C SER A 210 -21.45 15.07 -11.44
N ALA A 211 -22.62 15.69 -11.48
CA ALA A 211 -23.77 15.13 -12.23
C ALA A 211 -23.62 15.32 -13.74
N GLY A 212 -23.08 16.47 -14.16
CA GLY A 212 -22.78 16.78 -15.55
C GLY A 212 -21.31 16.64 -15.86
N ARG A 213 -21.00 16.54 -17.14
CA ARG A 213 -19.63 16.51 -17.66
C ARG A 213 -18.88 17.78 -17.31
N THR A 214 -17.67 17.65 -16.78
CA THR A 214 -16.86 18.80 -16.38
C THR A 214 -16.22 19.47 -17.60
N GLY A 215 -16.33 20.82 -17.71
CA GLY A 215 -15.66 21.60 -18.74
C GLY A 215 -16.44 21.80 -20.06
N THR A 216 -17.70 21.36 -20.12
CA THR A 216 -18.59 21.65 -21.28
C THR A 216 -19.73 22.57 -20.87
N ALA A 217 -20.22 23.35 -21.85
CA ALA A 217 -21.42 24.17 -21.70
C ALA A 217 -22.71 23.37 -21.99
N ASP A 218 -22.56 22.17 -22.54
CA ASP A 218 -23.65 21.28 -22.87
C ASP A 218 -24.13 20.49 -21.65
N ASN A 219 -25.38 20.04 -21.68
CA ASN A 219 -25.98 19.28 -20.58
C ASN A 219 -25.64 17.77 -20.66
N ASP A 220 -24.36 17.48 -20.95
CA ASP A 220 -23.87 16.11 -21.06
C ASP A 220 -23.78 15.45 -19.67
N ILE A 221 -24.12 14.18 -19.60
CA ILE A 221 -24.01 13.40 -18.38
C ILE A 221 -22.56 13.00 -18.11
N ASN A 222 -22.17 12.93 -16.85
CA ASN A 222 -20.90 12.34 -16.43
C ASN A 222 -21.01 10.80 -16.50
N ALA A 223 -20.40 10.19 -17.52
CA ALA A 223 -20.45 8.75 -17.74
C ALA A 223 -19.80 7.93 -16.62
N ILE A 224 -18.66 8.38 -16.08
CA ILE A 224 -17.90 7.72 -15.02
C ILE A 224 -18.78 7.55 -13.77
N ARG A 225 -19.42 8.64 -13.34
CA ARG A 225 -20.34 8.62 -12.22
C ARG A 225 -21.58 7.78 -12.49
N ASN A 226 -22.21 7.97 -13.65
CA ASN A 226 -23.49 7.33 -13.97
C ASN A 226 -23.36 5.83 -14.12
N MET A 227 -22.26 5.32 -14.63
CA MET A 227 -21.96 3.90 -14.77
C MET A 227 -21.43 3.27 -13.47
N GLY A 228 -20.97 4.09 -12.49
CA GLY A 228 -20.40 3.59 -11.25
C GLY A 228 -19.13 2.76 -11.45
N MET A 229 -18.32 3.12 -12.45
CA MET A 229 -17.17 2.33 -12.91
C MET A 229 -16.10 2.13 -11.83
N ILE A 230 -15.96 3.07 -10.88
CA ILE A 230 -15.02 2.99 -9.75
C ILE A 230 -15.82 2.88 -8.47
N SER A 231 -16.16 1.67 -8.06
CA SER A 231 -17.07 1.39 -6.95
C SER A 231 -16.57 1.83 -5.59
N GLY A 232 -15.25 1.81 -5.36
CA GLY A 232 -14.59 2.22 -4.12
C GLY A 232 -14.27 3.72 -4.03
N GLY A 233 -14.68 4.52 -5.04
CA GLY A 233 -14.41 5.96 -5.07
C GLY A 233 -12.93 6.30 -5.21
N TYR A 234 -12.49 7.40 -4.58
CA TYR A 234 -11.08 7.79 -4.60
C TYR A 234 -10.49 7.91 -3.20
N VAL A 235 -9.18 7.68 -3.08
CA VAL A 235 -8.41 7.90 -1.86
C VAL A 235 -7.27 8.88 -2.15
N VAL A 236 -7.11 9.85 -1.24
CA VAL A 236 -6.02 10.82 -1.28
C VAL A 236 -4.88 10.31 -0.41
N ASN A 237 -3.73 10.05 -1.00
CA ASN A 237 -2.53 9.70 -0.27
C ASN A 237 -1.56 10.89 -0.25
N ASN A 238 -1.39 11.50 0.93
CA ASN A 238 -0.56 12.69 1.13
C ASN A 238 0.95 12.43 1.03
N TYR A 239 1.36 11.17 1.00
CA TYR A 239 2.77 10.77 0.90
C TYR A 239 3.19 10.46 -0.54
N LEU A 240 2.29 10.61 -1.52
CA LEU A 240 2.66 10.57 -2.92
C LEU A 240 3.39 11.86 -3.31
N THR A 241 4.58 11.70 -3.89
CA THR A 241 5.48 12.82 -4.22
C THR A 241 5.20 13.44 -5.57
N ALA A 242 4.69 12.66 -6.52
CA ALA A 242 4.40 13.11 -7.88
C ALA A 242 2.99 13.71 -7.94
N ALA A 243 2.90 15.04 -8.18
CA ALA A 243 1.66 15.78 -8.13
C ALA A 243 0.65 15.45 -9.24
N LYS A 244 1.08 14.83 -10.35
CA LYS A 244 0.27 14.60 -11.55
C LYS A 244 -0.03 13.13 -11.82
N LYS A 245 0.72 12.22 -11.19
CA LYS A 245 0.52 10.77 -11.34
C LYS A 245 -0.73 10.33 -10.61
N PHE A 246 -1.45 9.40 -11.20
CA PHE A 246 -2.58 8.75 -10.56
C PHE A 246 -2.54 7.24 -10.80
N PHE A 247 -3.21 6.51 -9.92
CA PHE A 247 -3.28 5.05 -9.99
C PHE A 247 -4.71 4.59 -9.80
N ILE A 248 -5.06 3.45 -10.39
CA ILE A 248 -6.35 2.79 -10.22
C ILE A 248 -6.08 1.39 -9.69
N LYS A 249 -6.51 1.11 -8.46
CA LYS A 249 -6.53 -0.25 -7.91
C LYS A 249 -7.61 -1.04 -8.62
N THR A 250 -7.27 -2.25 -9.06
CA THR A 250 -8.21 -3.17 -9.72
C THR A 250 -8.76 -4.20 -8.73
N ASP A 251 -9.72 -5.00 -9.16
CA ASP A 251 -10.28 -6.14 -8.43
C ASP A 251 -9.46 -7.43 -8.57
N VAL A 252 -8.34 -7.39 -9.29
CA VAL A 252 -7.46 -8.55 -9.47
C VAL A 252 -6.83 -8.93 -8.14
N PRO A 253 -6.94 -10.19 -7.70
CA PRO A 253 -6.36 -10.65 -6.45
C PRO A 253 -4.84 -10.63 -6.50
N ASN A 254 -4.21 -10.64 -5.32
CA ASN A 254 -2.75 -10.68 -5.17
C ASN A 254 -1.99 -9.50 -5.80
N GLY A 255 -2.62 -8.33 -5.90
CA GLY A 255 -1.99 -7.11 -6.40
C GLY A 255 -1.01 -6.52 -5.38
N LEU A 256 -1.42 -5.42 -4.75
CA LEU A 256 -0.61 -4.72 -3.73
C LEU A 256 -0.79 -5.37 -2.36
N LYS A 257 0.31 -5.77 -1.70
CA LYS A 257 0.30 -6.50 -0.44
C LYS A 257 1.09 -5.81 0.66
N HIS A 258 0.56 -5.95 1.87
CA HIS A 258 1.22 -5.59 3.12
C HIS A 258 1.29 -6.83 4.00
N PHE A 259 2.49 -7.34 4.27
CA PHE A 259 2.69 -8.43 5.22
C PHE A 259 3.07 -7.88 6.59
N SER A 260 2.24 -8.18 7.60
CA SER A 260 2.49 -7.83 9.00
C SER A 260 3.12 -9.00 9.73
N ARG A 261 4.41 -8.90 10.08
CA ARG A 261 5.15 -9.93 10.82
C ARG A 261 5.01 -9.78 12.33
N SER A 262 5.09 -8.56 12.82
CA SER A 262 4.92 -8.24 14.23
C SER A 262 4.23 -6.88 14.34
N PRO A 263 3.03 -6.85 14.95
CA PRO A 263 2.38 -5.57 15.22
C PRO A 263 3.27 -4.71 16.10
N ILE A 264 2.93 -3.42 16.19
CA ILE A 264 3.68 -2.49 17.00
C ILE A 264 3.73 -2.93 18.46
N LYS A 265 4.94 -2.99 19.01
CA LYS A 265 5.21 -3.32 20.40
C LYS A 265 6.06 -2.21 21.02
N THR A 266 5.71 -1.86 22.22
CA THR A 266 6.46 -0.91 23.03
C THR A 266 7.15 -1.65 24.17
N SER A 267 8.28 -1.15 24.63
CA SER A 267 8.97 -1.64 25.83
C SER A 267 9.75 -0.53 26.49
N MET A 268 9.84 -0.59 27.80
CA MET A 268 10.57 0.35 28.65
C MET A 268 11.59 -0.39 29.47
N GLU A 269 12.81 0.14 29.57
CA GLU A 269 13.92 -0.45 30.29
C GLU A 269 14.79 0.65 30.91
N GLY A 270 15.22 0.44 32.14
CA GLY A 270 16.19 1.31 32.82
C GLY A 270 17.62 0.86 32.54
N ASP A 271 18.51 1.81 32.30
CA ASP A 271 19.92 1.56 32.17
C ASP A 271 20.56 1.67 33.54
N PHE A 272 21.26 0.63 34.01
CA PHE A 272 21.88 0.58 35.33
C PHE A 272 23.06 1.56 35.43
N ASP A 273 23.87 1.65 34.37
CA ASP A 273 25.11 2.44 34.38
C ASP A 273 24.86 3.94 34.33
N THR A 274 23.85 4.37 33.56
CA THR A 274 23.56 5.80 33.36
C THR A 274 22.34 6.28 34.15
N GLY A 275 21.56 5.38 34.77
CA GLY A 275 20.29 5.68 35.42
C GLY A 275 19.16 6.12 34.51
N ASN A 276 19.39 6.19 33.20
CA ASN A 276 18.41 6.65 32.21
C ASN A 276 17.30 5.62 32.00
N VAL A 277 16.09 6.10 31.74
CA VAL A 277 14.96 5.26 31.31
C VAL A 277 14.82 5.36 29.79
N ARG A 278 14.83 4.21 29.13
CA ARG A 278 14.70 4.10 27.69
C ARG A 278 13.32 3.55 27.32
N TYR A 279 12.64 4.20 26.40
CA TYR A 279 11.36 3.75 25.86
C TYR A 279 11.49 3.56 24.35
N LYS A 280 11.11 2.38 23.84
CA LYS A 280 11.19 2.04 22.42
C LYS A 280 9.85 1.53 21.89
N ALA A 281 9.59 1.85 20.63
CA ALA A 281 8.56 1.23 19.82
C ALA A 281 9.21 0.43 18.68
N ARG A 282 8.64 -0.71 18.34
CA ARG A 282 9.13 -1.60 17.28
C ARG A 282 7.98 -2.28 16.59
N GLU A 283 8.05 -2.39 15.27
CA GLU A 283 7.16 -3.20 14.44
C GLU A 283 7.97 -3.88 13.32
N ARG A 284 7.39 -4.93 12.72
CA ARG A 284 8.00 -5.60 11.57
C ARG A 284 6.95 -5.84 10.51
N TYR A 285 7.22 -5.38 9.30
CA TYR A 285 6.34 -5.50 8.15
C TYR A 285 7.10 -5.31 6.84
N VAL A 286 6.42 -5.56 5.72
CA VAL A 286 6.90 -5.24 4.38
C VAL A 286 5.72 -4.86 3.49
N PHE A 287 5.94 -3.93 2.57
CA PHE A 287 5.04 -3.56 1.49
C PHE A 287 5.62 -4.01 0.16
N GLY A 288 4.77 -4.44 -0.76
CA GLY A 288 5.18 -4.81 -2.10
C GLY A 288 3.99 -5.18 -2.98
N PHE A 289 4.27 -5.86 -4.08
CA PHE A 289 3.27 -6.32 -5.03
C PHE A 289 3.65 -7.69 -5.60
N SER A 290 2.66 -8.50 -5.93
CA SER A 290 2.83 -9.80 -6.57
C SER A 290 2.34 -9.79 -8.00
N ASP A 291 1.08 -9.38 -8.23
CA ASP A 291 0.51 -9.29 -9.57
C ASP A 291 0.44 -7.82 -10.02
N PRO A 292 1.16 -7.43 -11.09
CA PRO A 292 1.09 -6.07 -11.62
C PRO A 292 -0.30 -5.69 -12.14
N ARG A 293 -1.20 -6.67 -12.42
CA ARG A 293 -2.59 -6.40 -12.81
C ARG A 293 -3.44 -5.82 -11.68
N GLY A 294 -2.97 -5.90 -10.44
CA GLY A 294 -3.65 -5.32 -9.27
C GLY A 294 -3.70 -3.80 -9.27
N ILE A 295 -2.93 -3.14 -10.15
CA ILE A 295 -2.91 -1.68 -10.28
C ILE A 295 -2.70 -1.27 -11.74
N PHE A 296 -3.25 -0.10 -12.07
CA PHE A 296 -3.01 0.60 -13.34
C PHE A 296 -2.50 2.00 -13.03
N GLY A 297 -1.54 2.51 -13.77
CA GLY A 297 -0.94 3.80 -13.49
C GLY A 297 -0.78 4.72 -14.68
N SER A 298 -0.70 6.03 -14.43
CA SER A 298 -0.30 7.03 -15.41
C SER A 298 0.94 7.79 -14.94
N ASN A 299 2.00 7.76 -15.76
CA ASN A 299 3.28 8.40 -15.49
C ASN A 299 3.33 9.85 -15.99
N ALA A 300 2.33 10.65 -15.66
CA ALA A 300 2.32 12.08 -16.02
C ALA A 300 3.47 12.84 -15.32
N THR A 301 4.13 13.72 -16.05
CA THR A 301 5.27 14.55 -15.57
C THR A 301 4.91 16.02 -15.45
#